data_5ac68515d0933413d0039c23894f0e94
#
_entry.id   5ac68515d0933413d0039c23894f0e94
#
_cell.length_a   1.000
_cell.length_b   1.000
_cell.length_c   1.000
_cell.angle_alpha   90.00
_cell.angle_beta   90.00
_cell.angle_gamma   90.00
#
_symmetry.space_group_name_H-M   'P 1'
#
loop_
_entity.id
_entity.type
_entity.pdbx_description
1 polymer ?
#
loop_
_entity_poly.entity_id
_entity_poly.type
_entity_poly.pdbx_seq_one_letter_code
_entity_poly.pdbx_strand_id
1 'polypeptide(L)'
;MTYEEIADIFPVEFALRDADKLRYRYPNGESYMDVVQRIKPVLETIKEEDNLLIISHQATLRCLLTMILGYPSEDLPYMKVPLHTVIKLTFLNDEVTVEYHRLPVECVDTHRVKPTNCDISRQLEDACVTVPFHL
;
A
#
# COMPACT_ATOMS: atom_id res chain seq x y z
N MET A 1 2.14 8.10 -15.62
CA MET A 1 3.60 8.24 -15.45
C MET A 1 4.11 7.08 -14.62
N THR A 2 5.21 6.50 -15.02
CA THR A 2 5.95 5.50 -14.21
C THR A 2 6.73 6.21 -13.09
N TYR A 3 7.26 5.42 -12.15
CA TYR A 3 8.10 6.02 -11.09
C TYR A 3 9.40 6.60 -11.64
N GLU A 4 9.99 5.96 -12.67
CA GLU A 4 11.17 6.49 -13.35
C GLU A 4 10.87 7.83 -14.03
N GLU A 5 9.76 7.94 -14.77
CA GLU A 5 9.32 9.20 -15.38
C GLU A 5 9.12 10.31 -14.32
N ILE A 6 8.56 9.96 -13.15
CA ILE A 6 8.39 10.94 -12.07
C ILE A 6 9.74 11.33 -11.49
N ALA A 7 10.66 10.39 -11.28
CA ALA A 7 12.00 10.68 -10.77
C ALA A 7 12.79 11.59 -11.73
N ASP A 8 12.67 11.36 -13.03
CA ASP A 8 13.36 12.15 -14.05
C ASP A 8 12.79 13.56 -14.22
N ILE A 9 11.46 13.69 -14.24
CA ILE A 9 10.77 14.95 -14.52
C ILE A 9 10.58 15.79 -13.26
N PHE A 10 10.30 15.13 -12.13
CA PHE A 10 9.99 15.76 -10.84
C PHE A 10 10.83 15.17 -9.70
N PRO A 11 12.19 15.28 -9.76
CA PRO A 11 13.08 14.62 -8.79
C PRO A 11 12.84 15.07 -7.34
N VAL A 12 12.50 16.34 -7.12
CA VAL A 12 12.20 16.86 -5.78
C VAL A 12 10.93 16.22 -5.20
N GLU A 13 9.88 16.14 -6.00
CA GLU A 13 8.62 15.52 -5.61
C GLU A 13 8.80 14.02 -5.32
N PHE A 14 9.60 13.35 -6.15
CA PHE A 14 9.93 11.95 -5.95
C PHE A 14 10.67 11.71 -4.63
N ALA A 15 11.68 12.55 -4.32
CA ALA A 15 12.45 12.46 -3.08
C ALA A 15 11.58 12.75 -1.84
N LEU A 16 10.71 13.76 -1.90
CA LEU A 16 9.76 14.07 -0.82
C LEU A 16 8.80 12.90 -0.55
N ARG A 17 8.27 12.31 -1.61
CA ARG A 17 7.41 11.12 -1.51
C ARG A 17 8.15 9.93 -0.93
N ASP A 18 9.40 9.72 -1.30
CA ASP A 18 10.17 8.59 -0.80
C ASP A 18 10.55 8.77 0.67
N ALA A 19 10.80 9.99 1.12
CA ALA A 19 11.08 10.31 2.51
C ALA A 19 9.89 10.03 3.44
N ASP A 20 8.66 10.30 2.99
CA ASP A 20 7.44 10.02 3.78
C ASP A 20 6.30 9.51 2.89
N LYS A 21 6.38 8.25 2.49
CA LYS A 21 5.35 7.60 1.68
C LYS A 21 3.95 7.60 2.33
N LEU A 22 3.89 7.65 3.63
CA LEU A 22 2.62 7.60 4.36
C LEU A 22 1.84 8.92 4.23
N ARG A 23 2.53 10.06 4.36
CA ARG A 23 1.90 11.39 4.47
C ARG A 23 2.03 12.22 3.21
N TYR A 24 3.00 11.88 2.35
CA TYR A 24 3.20 12.64 1.12
C TYR A 24 1.97 12.56 0.21
N ARG A 25 1.56 13.73 -0.28
CA ARG A 25 0.43 13.88 -1.21
C ARG A 25 0.94 14.43 -2.55
N TYR A 26 0.74 13.67 -3.62
CA TYR A 26 0.97 14.19 -4.96
C TYR A 26 0.03 15.37 -5.28
N PRO A 27 0.45 16.33 -6.11
CA PRO A 27 -0.45 17.40 -6.57
C PRO A 27 -1.76 16.83 -7.12
N ASN A 28 -2.88 17.33 -6.58
CA ASN A 28 -4.25 16.86 -6.88
C ASN A 28 -4.53 15.37 -6.59
N GLY A 29 -3.67 14.71 -5.80
CA GLY A 29 -3.84 13.33 -5.38
C GLY A 29 -4.12 13.17 -3.89
N GLU A 30 -4.08 11.93 -3.41
CA GLU A 30 -4.23 11.55 -2.01
C GLU A 30 -2.92 10.99 -1.45
N SER A 31 -2.64 11.25 -0.19
CA SER A 31 -1.68 10.47 0.59
C SER A 31 -2.34 9.19 1.11
N TYR A 32 -1.55 8.24 1.64
CA TYR A 32 -2.13 7.08 2.32
C TYR A 32 -3.01 7.48 3.51
N MET A 33 -2.65 8.54 4.23
CA MET A 33 -3.46 9.04 5.35
C MET A 33 -4.82 9.57 4.88
N ASP A 34 -4.89 10.22 3.71
CA ASP A 34 -6.15 10.67 3.13
C ASP A 34 -7.04 9.47 2.75
N VAL A 35 -6.44 8.45 2.14
CA VAL A 35 -7.15 7.21 1.81
C VAL A 35 -7.69 6.53 3.07
N VAL A 36 -6.90 6.42 4.14
CA VAL A 36 -7.35 5.88 5.43
C VAL A 36 -8.55 6.65 5.97
N GLN A 37 -8.50 7.97 5.96
CA GLN A 37 -9.62 8.81 6.42
C GLN A 37 -10.90 8.57 5.59
N ARG A 38 -10.74 8.48 4.27
CA ARG A 38 -11.86 8.29 3.33
C ARG A 38 -12.51 6.92 3.45
N ILE A 39 -11.74 5.86 3.69
CA ILE A 39 -12.26 4.49 3.77
C ILE A 39 -12.73 4.08 5.17
N LYS A 40 -12.39 4.85 6.20
CA LYS A 40 -12.77 4.54 7.58
C LYS A 40 -14.29 4.31 7.77
N PRO A 41 -15.20 5.15 7.26
CA PRO A 41 -16.65 4.89 7.35
C PRO A 41 -17.08 3.65 6.56
N VAL A 42 -16.40 3.33 5.44
CA VAL A 42 -16.68 2.13 4.63
C VAL A 42 -16.33 0.87 5.43
N LEU A 43 -15.28 0.91 6.23
CA LEU A 43 -14.86 -0.22 7.06
C LEU A 43 -15.94 -0.61 8.08
N GLU A 44 -16.65 0.34 8.66
CA GLU A 44 -17.75 0.04 9.58
C GLU A 44 -18.91 -0.70 8.88
N THR A 45 -19.23 -0.30 7.64
CA THR A 45 -20.23 -1.01 6.83
C THR A 45 -19.77 -2.44 6.48
N ILE A 46 -18.50 -2.61 6.15
CA ILE A 46 -17.93 -3.93 5.80
C ILE A 46 -18.06 -4.93 6.97
N LYS A 47 -17.91 -4.47 8.20
CA LYS A 47 -17.97 -5.31 9.41
C LYS A 47 -19.37 -5.90 9.66
N GLU A 48 -20.41 -5.33 9.08
CA GLU A 48 -21.79 -5.78 9.24
C GLU A 48 -22.16 -6.92 8.25
N GLU A 49 -21.28 -7.21 7.29
CA GLU A 49 -21.55 -8.20 6.24
C GLU A 49 -20.97 -9.58 6.61
N ASP A 50 -21.77 -10.63 6.43
CA ASP A 50 -21.35 -12.01 6.70
C ASP A 50 -20.29 -12.51 5.70
N ASN A 51 -20.50 -12.22 4.40
CA ASN A 51 -19.58 -12.58 3.33
C ASN A 51 -19.48 -11.43 2.33
N LEU A 52 -18.28 -10.93 2.11
CA LEU A 52 -18.03 -9.81 1.23
C LEU A 52 -16.82 -10.05 0.32
N LEU A 53 -16.95 -9.73 -0.95
CA LEU A 53 -15.84 -9.66 -1.90
C LEU A 53 -15.50 -8.21 -2.18
N ILE A 54 -14.25 -7.82 -1.90
CA ILE A 54 -13.73 -6.49 -2.19
C ILE A 54 -12.75 -6.58 -3.37
N ILE A 55 -13.01 -5.82 -4.43
CA ILE A 55 -12.12 -5.67 -5.57
C ILE A 55 -11.62 -4.23 -5.56
N SER A 56 -10.29 -4.05 -5.43
CA SER A 56 -9.70 -2.72 -5.29
C SER A 56 -8.24 -2.70 -5.73
N HIS A 57 -7.58 -1.56 -5.55
CA HIS A 57 -6.18 -1.33 -5.90
C HIS A 57 -5.26 -1.53 -4.71
N GLN A 58 -3.99 -1.82 -4.97
CA GLN A 58 -2.98 -2.14 -3.97
C GLN A 58 -2.91 -1.11 -2.82
N ALA A 59 -2.93 0.18 -3.13
CA ALA A 59 -2.86 1.23 -2.10
C ALA A 59 -4.07 1.20 -1.15
N THR A 60 -5.28 1.09 -1.69
CA THR A 60 -6.53 1.00 -0.90
C THR A 60 -6.57 -0.30 -0.08
N LEU A 61 -6.16 -1.42 -0.68
CA LEU A 61 -6.10 -2.71 0.03
C LEU A 61 -5.08 -2.70 1.17
N ARG A 62 -3.94 -2.04 1.00
CA ARG A 62 -2.99 -1.80 2.10
C ARG A 62 -3.64 -1.07 3.26
N CYS A 63 -4.38 0.00 2.97
CA CYS A 63 -5.10 0.75 4.01
C CYS A 63 -6.14 -0.12 4.73
N LEU A 64 -6.99 -0.85 3.99
CA LEU A 64 -7.99 -1.74 4.56
C LEU A 64 -7.36 -2.82 5.44
N LEU A 65 -6.36 -3.54 4.93
CA LEU A 65 -5.69 -4.60 5.67
C LEU A 65 -4.98 -4.09 6.93
N THR A 66 -4.30 -2.92 6.84
CA THR A 66 -3.68 -2.28 7.99
C THR A 66 -4.70 -1.99 9.09
N MET A 67 -5.87 -1.45 8.72
CA MET A 67 -6.93 -1.12 9.68
C MET A 67 -7.60 -2.37 10.26
N ILE A 68 -7.84 -3.39 9.45
CA ILE A 68 -8.49 -4.64 9.88
C ILE A 68 -7.55 -5.45 10.78
N LEU A 69 -6.27 -5.55 10.42
CA LEU A 69 -5.30 -6.39 11.12
C LEU A 69 -4.57 -5.64 12.25
N GLY A 70 -4.82 -4.34 12.43
CA GLY A 70 -4.22 -3.55 13.51
C GLY A 70 -2.71 -3.32 13.36
N TYR A 71 -2.18 -3.32 12.13
CA TYR A 71 -0.76 -3.05 11.91
C TYR A 71 -0.41 -1.58 12.15
N PRO A 72 0.87 -1.28 12.50
CA PRO A 72 1.34 0.09 12.61
C PRO A 72 1.17 0.87 11.31
N SER A 73 0.69 2.12 11.41
CA SER A 73 0.43 2.96 10.22
C SER A 73 1.70 3.22 9.40
N GLU A 74 2.85 3.28 10.04
CA GLU A 74 4.15 3.50 9.40
C GLU A 74 4.56 2.35 8.46
N ASP A 75 4.01 1.16 8.66
CA ASP A 75 4.29 0.00 7.81
C ASP A 75 3.31 -0.14 6.64
N LEU A 76 2.21 0.64 6.67
CA LEU A 76 1.15 0.61 5.66
C LEU A 76 1.67 0.74 4.21
N PRO A 77 2.54 1.71 3.86
CA PRO A 77 3.03 1.84 2.48
C PRO A 77 3.87 0.66 1.99
N TYR A 78 4.35 -0.15 2.92
CA TYR A 78 5.26 -1.28 2.68
C TYR A 78 4.59 -2.64 2.88
N MET A 79 3.30 -2.66 3.24
CA MET A 79 2.55 -3.91 3.39
C MET A 79 2.51 -4.69 2.08
N LYS A 80 2.73 -6.01 2.18
CA LYS A 80 2.68 -6.89 1.02
C LYS A 80 1.23 -7.16 0.62
N VAL A 81 0.86 -6.69 -0.56
CA VAL A 81 -0.41 -6.98 -1.24
C VAL A 81 -0.08 -7.47 -2.63
N PRO A 82 0.09 -8.78 -2.84
CA PRO A 82 0.51 -9.33 -4.11
C PRO A 82 -0.60 -9.18 -5.17
N LEU A 83 -0.18 -8.97 -6.42
CA LEU A 83 -1.09 -8.96 -7.57
C LEU A 83 -1.67 -10.36 -7.81
N HIS A 84 -2.82 -10.42 -8.48
CA HIS A 84 -3.51 -11.65 -8.86
C HIS A 84 -3.61 -12.68 -7.72
N THR A 85 -3.88 -12.19 -6.52
CA THR A 85 -4.01 -13.01 -5.31
C THR A 85 -5.27 -12.63 -4.56
N VAL A 86 -6.10 -13.61 -4.26
CA VAL A 86 -7.22 -13.43 -3.33
C VAL A 86 -6.67 -13.50 -1.92
N ILE A 87 -6.88 -12.45 -1.14
CA ILE A 87 -6.55 -12.40 0.28
C ILE A 87 -7.85 -12.66 1.04
N LYS A 88 -7.98 -13.86 1.62
CA LYS A 88 -9.15 -14.24 2.40
C LYS A 88 -8.91 -13.94 3.86
N LEU A 89 -9.83 -13.18 4.45
CA LEU A 89 -9.87 -12.90 5.88
C LEU A 89 -11.04 -13.71 6.49
N THR A 90 -10.76 -14.46 7.53
CA THR A 90 -11.78 -15.18 8.30
C THR A 90 -11.76 -14.64 9.72
N PHE A 91 -12.91 -14.18 10.20
CA PHE A 91 -13.08 -13.63 11.54
C PHE A 91 -13.73 -14.69 12.42
N LEU A 92 -13.11 -15.06 13.52
CA LEU A 92 -13.63 -16.01 14.48
C LEU A 92 -13.18 -15.64 15.90
N ASN A 93 -14.13 -15.42 16.82
CA ASN A 93 -13.85 -15.14 18.24
C ASN A 93 -12.78 -14.03 18.46
N ASP A 94 -12.95 -12.89 17.78
CA ASP A 94 -12.02 -11.75 17.80
C ASP A 94 -10.63 -12.02 17.19
N GLU A 95 -10.41 -13.20 16.62
CA GLU A 95 -9.20 -13.51 15.85
C GLU A 95 -9.45 -13.37 14.35
N VAL A 96 -8.42 -12.93 13.62
CA VAL A 96 -8.45 -12.80 12.16
C VAL A 96 -7.41 -13.73 11.56
N THR A 97 -7.88 -14.69 10.75
CA THR A 97 -6.98 -15.55 9.96
C THR A 97 -6.85 -15.00 8.55
N VAL A 98 -5.62 -14.97 8.03
CA VAL A 98 -5.31 -14.47 6.69
C VAL A 98 -4.78 -15.59 5.82
N GLU A 99 -5.44 -15.85 4.69
CA GLU A 99 -5.03 -16.85 3.70
C GLU A 99 -4.78 -16.17 2.35
N TYR A 100 -3.74 -16.60 1.62
CA TYR A 100 -3.38 -16.09 0.30
C TYR A 100 -3.61 -17.16 -0.76
N HIS A 101 -4.51 -16.90 -1.71
CA HIS A 101 -4.82 -17.79 -2.83
C HIS A 101 -4.37 -17.14 -4.14
N ARG A 102 -3.18 -17.53 -4.60
CA ARG A 102 -2.61 -17.00 -5.84
C ARG A 102 -3.35 -17.57 -7.05
N LEU A 103 -3.76 -16.68 -7.96
CA LEU A 103 -4.32 -17.08 -9.25
C LEU A 103 -3.19 -17.48 -10.22
N PRO A 104 -3.43 -18.40 -11.18
CA PRO A 104 -2.44 -18.85 -12.14
C PRO A 104 -2.21 -17.82 -13.26
N VAL A 105 -1.90 -16.58 -12.87
CA VAL A 105 -1.61 -15.47 -13.77
C VAL A 105 -0.21 -14.95 -13.45
N GLU A 106 0.63 -14.85 -14.47
CA GLU A 106 1.96 -14.27 -14.32
C GLU A 106 1.86 -12.77 -14.00
N CYS A 107 2.67 -12.31 -13.08
CA CYS A 107 2.75 -10.89 -12.71
C CYS A 107 4.09 -10.59 -12.05
N VAL A 108 4.48 -9.33 -12.12
CA VAL A 108 5.66 -8.81 -11.42
C VAL A 108 5.39 -8.68 -9.92
N ASP A 109 6.39 -8.93 -9.09
CA ASP A 109 6.31 -8.63 -7.65
C ASP A 109 6.65 -7.16 -7.43
N THR A 110 5.62 -6.37 -7.15
CA THR A 110 5.75 -4.93 -6.86
C THR A 110 6.04 -4.63 -5.39
N HIS A 111 6.19 -5.67 -4.55
CA HIS A 111 6.49 -5.48 -3.14
C HIS A 111 7.93 -5.01 -2.94
N ARG A 112 8.09 -4.00 -2.09
CA ARG A 112 9.39 -3.54 -1.60
C ARG A 112 9.33 -3.42 -0.08
N VAL A 113 10.36 -3.91 0.57
CA VAL A 113 10.50 -3.80 2.03
C VAL A 113 10.72 -2.35 2.43
N LYS A 114 10.35 -2.03 3.66
CA LYS A 114 10.60 -0.70 4.24
C LYS A 114 12.12 -0.48 4.33
N PRO A 115 12.66 0.60 3.74
CA PRO A 115 14.07 0.93 3.90
C PRO A 115 14.40 1.30 5.35
N THR A 116 15.62 1.02 5.78
CA THR A 116 16.09 1.32 7.15
C THR A 116 16.23 2.81 7.42
N ASN A 117 16.33 3.63 6.38
CA ASN A 117 16.52 5.08 6.45
C ASN A 117 15.36 5.86 5.81
N CYS A 118 14.16 5.30 5.76
CA CYS A 118 13.03 5.95 5.08
C CYS A 118 12.52 7.21 5.78
N ASP A 119 12.85 7.41 7.05
CA ASP A 119 12.45 8.60 7.82
C ASP A 119 13.48 9.74 7.72
N ILE A 120 14.54 9.56 6.93
CA ILE A 120 15.61 10.52 6.74
C ILE A 120 15.59 10.92 5.27
N SER A 121 15.93 12.18 4.98
CA SER A 121 16.14 12.64 3.61
C SER A 121 17.19 11.78 2.93
N ARG A 122 16.79 10.98 1.97
CA ARG A 122 17.66 10.12 1.17
C ARG A 122 18.06 10.82 -0.12
N GLN A 123 19.23 10.45 -0.66
CA GLN A 123 19.61 10.89 -2.00
C GLN A 123 18.65 10.26 -3.04
N LEU A 124 18.54 10.90 -4.20
CA LEU A 124 17.65 10.45 -5.27
C LEU A 124 17.99 9.02 -5.73
N GLU A 125 19.28 8.70 -5.79
CA GLU A 125 19.78 7.39 -6.20
C GLU A 125 19.31 6.29 -5.23
N ASP A 126 19.36 6.57 -3.92
CA ASP A 126 18.88 5.64 -2.89
C ASP A 126 17.37 5.48 -2.93
N ALA A 127 16.64 6.55 -3.23
CA ALA A 127 15.19 6.53 -3.39
C ALA A 127 14.76 5.65 -4.57
N CYS A 128 15.46 5.71 -5.69
CA CYS A 128 15.18 4.91 -6.90
C CYS A 128 15.34 3.41 -6.67
N VAL A 129 16.18 2.97 -5.73
CA VAL A 129 16.35 1.54 -5.40
C VAL A 129 15.04 0.90 -4.88
N THR A 130 14.13 1.69 -4.32
CA THR A 130 12.85 1.19 -3.81
C THR A 130 11.73 1.18 -4.85
N VAL A 131 11.99 1.63 -6.08
CA VAL A 131 11.03 1.63 -7.18
C VAL A 131 10.89 0.21 -7.73
N PRO A 132 9.65 -0.33 -7.89
CA PRO A 132 9.45 -1.60 -8.56
C PRO A 132 9.89 -1.52 -10.03
N PHE A 133 10.56 -2.56 -10.48
CA PHE A 133 10.86 -2.70 -11.90
C PHE A 133 9.56 -2.94 -12.66
N HIS A 134 9.23 -2.07 -13.61
CA HIS A 134 8.10 -2.24 -14.51
C HIS A 134 8.64 -2.62 -15.90
N LEU A 135 8.37 -3.85 -16.30
CA LEU A 135 8.56 -4.29 -17.68
C LEU A 135 7.39 -3.87 -18.54
#